data_5baee132eaa47d3e86d8437e20bbd64e
#
_entry.id   5baee132eaa47d3e86d8437e20bbd64e
#
_cell.length_a   1.000
_cell.length_b   1.000
_cell.length_c   1.000
_cell.angle_alpha   90.00
_cell.angle_beta   90.00
_cell.angle_gamma   90.00
#
_symmetry.space_group_name_H-M   'P 1'
#
loop_
_entity.id
_entity.type
_entity.pdbx_description
1 polymer ?
#
loop_
_entity_poly.entity_id
_entity_poly.type
_entity_poly.pdbx_seq_one_letter_code
_entity_poly.pdbx_strand_id
1 'polypeptide(L)'
;MGLRKKIAYARKVLPGAAWRALHAAPRGEVHLLIAMADHFEPAIDPEDGRKRVPRSEQERRLEWWNREYPKAVDRWRDQDGRPFVHTYFYPAEQYDEGLLQMLADHCHAGWGEVEIHLHHGVTQPDTAENTRRVLTEFRDQLAFRHRCLAMEEGSDRPHYAFVHGNFALANSARGRLCGVDSEMKILAETGCYADFTLPTALQHPAQTAKMNSLYECALPLEQAAPHRKGSDLAAGRRPEKFPLIVQGPLLADWKGGLRSPGLLVETSAITRPNPMSLRRLALWKQARISVQGRPDWLFIKVHSHGMDPTQNDAVIGESFRSFLEKLVSGAAERKETLHFVTAREMTNIILAACDGREGNPGAYRDYRFKQVASLPVAAKKWTSAPVSVKG
;
A
#
# COMPACT_ATOMS: atom_id res chain seq x y z
N MET A 1 -17.84 12.37 19.45
CA MET A 1 -18.25 11.08 18.79
C MET A 1 -19.48 10.54 19.53
N GLY A 2 -20.64 10.39 18.86
CA GLY A 2 -21.90 9.93 19.48
C GLY A 2 -21.80 8.47 19.97
N LEU A 3 -22.64 8.09 20.93
CA LEU A 3 -22.64 6.76 21.59
C LEU A 3 -22.68 5.59 20.58
N ARG A 4 -23.47 5.69 19.51
CA ARG A 4 -23.55 4.66 18.45
C ARG A 4 -22.21 4.45 17.75
N LYS A 5 -21.46 5.51 17.49
CA LYS A 5 -20.12 5.42 16.90
C LYS A 5 -19.11 4.79 17.88
N LYS A 6 -19.20 5.09 19.19
CA LYS A 6 -18.36 4.48 20.24
C LYS A 6 -18.61 2.98 20.35
N ILE A 7 -19.88 2.54 20.32
CA ILE A 7 -20.26 1.12 20.37
C ILE A 7 -19.77 0.39 19.11
N ALA A 8 -19.97 0.95 17.92
CA ALA A 8 -19.47 0.35 16.67
C ALA A 8 -17.94 0.22 16.66
N TYR A 9 -17.25 1.24 17.18
CA TYR A 9 -15.80 1.22 17.38
C TYR A 9 -15.38 0.09 18.34
N ALA A 10 -15.97 0.03 19.52
CA ALA A 10 -15.66 -1.01 20.51
C ALA A 10 -15.85 -2.42 19.92
N ARG A 11 -16.97 -2.69 19.26
CA ARG A 11 -17.25 -3.99 18.62
C ARG A 11 -16.20 -4.40 17.59
N LYS A 12 -15.62 -3.47 16.85
CA LYS A 12 -14.60 -3.76 15.83
C LYS A 12 -13.18 -3.91 16.41
N VAL A 13 -12.84 -3.16 17.45
CA VAL A 13 -11.46 -3.05 17.96
C VAL A 13 -11.20 -3.93 19.20
N LEU A 14 -12.20 -4.15 20.05
CA LEU A 14 -12.04 -4.96 21.26
C LEU A 14 -11.59 -6.41 21.02
N PRO A 15 -12.10 -7.15 20.02
CA PRO A 15 -11.62 -8.52 19.79
C PRO A 15 -10.12 -8.57 19.51
N GLY A 16 -9.60 -7.65 18.69
CA GLY A 16 -8.16 -7.56 18.43
C GLY A 16 -7.35 -7.11 19.65
N ALA A 17 -7.89 -6.21 20.47
CA ALA A 17 -7.26 -5.79 21.72
C ALA A 17 -7.21 -6.94 22.76
N ALA A 18 -8.29 -7.69 22.89
CA ALA A 18 -8.35 -8.88 23.75
C ALA A 18 -7.37 -9.94 23.27
N TRP A 19 -7.33 -10.23 21.97
CA TRP A 19 -6.36 -11.16 21.41
C TRP A 19 -4.93 -10.76 21.72
N ARG A 20 -4.56 -9.48 21.54
CA ARG A 20 -3.22 -8.98 21.85
C ARG A 20 -2.87 -9.05 23.33
N ALA A 21 -3.83 -8.86 24.21
CA ALA A 21 -3.63 -8.98 25.65
C ALA A 21 -3.35 -10.43 26.08
N LEU A 22 -3.95 -11.40 25.39
CA LEU A 22 -3.79 -12.83 25.67
C LEU A 22 -2.51 -13.43 25.08
N HIS A 23 -1.92 -12.78 24.07
CA HIS A 23 -0.74 -13.29 23.39
C HIS A 23 0.48 -12.43 23.71
N ALA A 24 1.54 -13.06 24.19
CA ALA A 24 2.80 -12.38 24.50
C ALA A 24 3.38 -11.70 23.22
N ALA A 25 4.02 -10.54 23.39
CA ALA A 25 4.82 -9.96 22.33
C ALA A 25 5.97 -10.91 21.95
N PRO A 26 6.45 -10.88 20.69
CA PRO A 26 7.65 -11.61 20.32
C PRO A 26 8.79 -11.29 21.29
N ARG A 27 9.48 -12.33 21.77
CA ARG A 27 10.66 -12.20 22.60
C ARG A 27 11.90 -12.22 21.70
N GLY A 28 12.81 -11.28 21.88
CA GLY A 28 14.04 -11.19 21.10
C GLY A 28 14.02 -10.09 20.05
N GLU A 29 14.88 -10.22 19.08
CA GLU A 29 14.98 -9.32 17.95
C GLU A 29 13.79 -9.51 17.01
N VAL A 30 13.29 -8.38 16.47
CA VAL A 30 12.18 -8.37 15.50
C VAL A 30 12.60 -7.65 14.23
N HIS A 31 12.20 -8.20 13.10
CA HIS A 31 12.34 -7.56 11.80
C HIS A 31 11.11 -6.68 11.54
N LEU A 32 11.35 -5.39 11.28
CA LEU A 32 10.30 -4.43 10.93
C LEU A 32 10.34 -4.15 9.42
N LEU A 33 9.37 -4.68 8.70
CA LEU A 33 9.21 -4.47 7.26
C LEU A 33 8.27 -3.30 7.05
N ILE A 34 8.81 -2.13 6.70
CA ILE A 34 8.07 -0.87 6.64
C ILE A 34 7.86 -0.48 5.18
N ALA A 35 6.60 -0.42 4.75
CA ALA A 35 6.19 0.02 3.42
C ALA A 35 5.31 1.26 3.48
N MET A 36 5.61 2.24 2.63
CA MET A 36 4.76 3.40 2.37
C MET A 36 3.95 3.14 1.10
N ALA A 37 2.63 2.97 1.26
CA ALA A 37 1.68 2.96 0.15
C ALA A 37 1.24 4.41 -0.12
N ASP A 38 1.89 5.06 -1.05
CA ASP A 38 1.62 6.46 -1.39
C ASP A 38 0.56 6.53 -2.49
N HIS A 39 -0.61 7.07 -2.19
CA HIS A 39 -1.60 7.44 -3.20
C HIS A 39 -1.04 8.65 -3.95
N PHE A 40 -0.28 8.35 -5.01
CA PHE A 40 0.53 9.32 -5.71
C PHE A 40 -0.25 9.95 -6.86
N GLU A 41 -0.99 11.00 -6.53
CA GLU A 41 -1.97 11.66 -7.39
C GLU A 41 -1.48 13.06 -7.80
N PRO A 42 -0.68 13.22 -8.88
CA PRO A 42 -0.12 14.52 -9.27
C PRO A 42 -1.18 15.59 -9.51
N ALA A 43 -2.36 15.16 -9.97
CA ALA A 43 -3.46 16.06 -10.30
C ALA A 43 -4.31 16.51 -9.10
N ILE A 44 -4.06 16.03 -7.88
CA ILE A 44 -4.88 16.35 -6.70
C ILE A 44 -4.93 17.86 -6.47
N ASP A 45 -6.15 18.42 -6.31
CA ASP A 45 -6.36 19.78 -5.83
C ASP A 45 -6.57 19.72 -4.31
N PRO A 46 -5.67 20.30 -3.49
CA PRO A 46 -5.77 20.23 -2.03
C PRO A 46 -7.01 20.97 -1.45
N GLU A 47 -7.55 21.93 -2.18
CA GLU A 47 -8.74 22.69 -1.77
C GLU A 47 -10.04 21.99 -2.17
N ASP A 48 -10.03 21.32 -3.31
CA ASP A 48 -11.19 20.56 -3.82
C ASP A 48 -10.72 19.26 -4.49
N GLY A 49 -10.65 18.20 -3.72
CA GLY A 49 -10.20 16.88 -4.18
C GLY A 49 -11.00 16.27 -5.35
N ARG A 50 -12.05 16.97 -5.85
CA ARG A 50 -12.79 16.59 -7.05
C ARG A 50 -12.24 17.25 -8.31
N LYS A 51 -11.44 18.31 -8.15
CA LYS A 51 -10.79 19.02 -9.24
C LYS A 51 -9.40 18.48 -9.49
N ARG A 52 -8.92 18.75 -10.69
CA ARG A 52 -7.54 18.44 -11.08
C ARG A 52 -6.79 19.74 -11.33
N VAL A 53 -5.59 19.83 -10.79
CA VAL A 53 -4.69 20.94 -11.11
C VAL A 53 -4.21 20.85 -12.57
N PRO A 54 -3.83 21.99 -13.22
CA PRO A 54 -3.29 21.97 -14.55
C PRO A 54 -2.05 21.07 -14.72
N ARG A 55 -1.82 20.54 -15.93
CA ARG A 55 -0.68 19.65 -16.23
C ARG A 55 0.66 20.29 -15.85
N SER A 56 0.84 21.58 -16.08
CA SER A 56 2.06 22.30 -15.71
C SER A 56 2.32 22.31 -14.20
N GLU A 57 1.28 22.35 -13.39
CA GLU A 57 1.41 22.24 -11.93
C GLU A 57 1.75 20.80 -11.51
N GLN A 58 1.18 19.80 -12.16
CA GLN A 58 1.52 18.40 -11.94
C GLN A 58 3.01 18.13 -12.25
N GLU A 59 3.49 18.66 -13.39
CA GLU A 59 4.89 18.55 -13.80
C GLU A 59 5.83 19.23 -12.78
N ARG A 60 5.52 20.45 -12.36
CA ARG A 60 6.28 21.19 -11.34
C ARG A 60 6.36 20.41 -10.01
N ARG A 61 5.26 19.76 -9.59
CA ARG A 61 5.22 18.92 -8.37
C ARG A 61 6.12 17.69 -8.50
N LEU A 62 6.10 17.02 -9.65
CA LEU A 62 6.95 15.86 -9.93
C LEU A 62 8.43 16.24 -9.99
N GLU A 63 8.79 17.34 -10.67
CA GLU A 63 10.16 17.86 -10.68
C GLU A 63 10.66 18.16 -9.28
N TRP A 64 9.82 18.82 -8.46
CA TRP A 64 10.15 19.11 -7.07
C TRP A 64 10.33 17.82 -6.27
N TRP A 65 9.43 16.85 -6.39
CA TRP A 65 9.50 15.56 -5.70
C TRP A 65 10.78 14.80 -6.07
N ASN A 66 11.05 14.64 -7.35
CA ASN A 66 12.22 13.92 -7.86
C ASN A 66 13.54 14.54 -7.38
N ARG A 67 13.57 15.85 -7.18
CA ARG A 67 14.74 16.57 -6.65
C ARG A 67 14.87 16.49 -5.13
N GLU A 68 13.76 16.58 -4.39
CA GLU A 68 13.81 16.73 -2.93
C GLU A 68 13.72 15.39 -2.19
N TYR A 69 13.03 14.39 -2.75
CA TYR A 69 12.88 13.09 -2.09
C TYR A 69 14.21 12.38 -1.83
N PRO A 70 15.13 12.25 -2.81
CA PRO A 70 16.45 11.65 -2.56
C PRO A 70 17.21 12.33 -1.42
N LYS A 71 17.18 13.65 -1.34
CA LYS A 71 17.84 14.43 -0.27
C LYS A 71 17.27 14.13 1.12
N ALA A 72 15.97 13.81 1.18
CA ALA A 72 15.30 13.52 2.44
C ALA A 72 15.64 12.13 3.00
N VAL A 73 15.91 11.14 2.11
CA VAL A 73 16.04 9.73 2.51
C VAL A 73 17.44 9.15 2.38
N ASP A 74 18.30 9.70 1.53
CA ASP A 74 19.58 9.07 1.16
C ASP A 74 20.54 8.87 2.34
N ARG A 75 20.46 9.71 3.35
CA ARG A 75 21.32 9.63 4.55
C ARG A 75 21.00 8.41 5.43
N TRP A 76 19.76 7.95 5.45
CA TRP A 76 19.28 6.97 6.41
C TRP A 76 19.01 5.63 5.71
N ARG A 77 19.72 4.59 6.14
CA ARG A 77 19.68 3.25 5.54
C ARG A 77 19.14 2.24 6.53
N ASP A 78 18.41 1.27 6.03
CA ASP A 78 18.04 0.08 6.78
C ASP A 78 19.23 -0.89 6.93
N GLN A 79 18.98 -2.05 7.54
CA GLN A 79 20.01 -3.07 7.78
C GLN A 79 20.59 -3.65 6.48
N ASP A 80 19.85 -3.60 5.39
CA ASP A 80 20.29 -4.09 4.07
C ASP A 80 20.97 -2.98 3.22
N GLY A 81 21.21 -1.80 3.81
CA GLY A 81 21.78 -0.64 3.13
C GLY A 81 20.81 0.11 2.20
N ARG A 82 19.49 -0.12 2.33
CA ARG A 82 18.47 0.48 1.48
C ARG A 82 17.94 1.79 2.08
N PRO A 83 17.72 2.83 1.28
CA PRO A 83 17.01 4.04 1.75
C PRO A 83 15.53 3.74 2.00
N PHE A 84 14.86 4.63 2.72
CA PHE A 84 13.40 4.58 2.77
C PHE A 84 12.83 4.78 1.36
N VAL A 85 11.88 3.92 0.98
CA VAL A 85 11.28 3.92 -0.36
C VAL A 85 9.76 4.01 -0.29
N HIS A 86 9.15 4.67 -1.28
CA HIS A 86 7.72 4.66 -1.46
C HIS A 86 7.30 3.63 -2.51
N THR A 87 6.10 3.10 -2.35
CA THR A 87 5.36 2.53 -3.47
C THR A 87 4.38 3.58 -3.94
N TYR A 88 4.60 4.07 -5.15
CA TYR A 88 3.80 5.10 -5.79
C TYR A 88 2.60 4.47 -6.48
N PHE A 89 1.46 4.43 -5.79
CA PHE A 89 0.20 3.98 -6.37
C PHE A 89 -0.36 5.08 -7.26
N TYR A 90 -0.06 4.99 -8.56
CA TYR A 90 -0.42 6.00 -9.56
C TYR A 90 -1.81 5.75 -10.13
N PRO A 91 -2.70 6.76 -10.19
CA PRO A 91 -4.07 6.58 -10.65
C PRO A 91 -4.15 6.37 -12.17
N ALA A 92 -4.73 5.23 -12.57
CA ALA A 92 -4.85 4.84 -13.97
C ALA A 92 -5.63 5.86 -14.82
N GLU A 93 -6.66 6.48 -14.23
CA GLU A 93 -7.48 7.51 -14.88
C GLU A 93 -6.79 8.86 -15.02
N GLN A 94 -5.58 9.01 -14.45
CA GLN A 94 -4.75 10.23 -14.58
C GLN A 94 -3.50 9.98 -15.43
N TYR A 95 -3.46 8.89 -16.19
CA TYR A 95 -2.30 8.56 -17.00
C TYR A 95 -1.94 9.69 -17.97
N ASP A 96 -0.73 10.20 -17.83
CA ASP A 96 -0.02 11.08 -18.77
C ASP A 96 1.37 10.49 -18.98
N GLU A 97 1.73 10.20 -20.23
CA GLU A 97 2.97 9.50 -20.54
C GLU A 97 4.22 10.22 -20.03
N GLY A 98 4.27 11.55 -20.22
CA GLY A 98 5.42 12.36 -19.82
C GLY A 98 5.57 12.41 -18.29
N LEU A 99 4.47 12.64 -17.57
CA LEU A 99 4.48 12.68 -16.11
C LEU A 99 4.85 11.32 -15.52
N LEU A 100 4.29 10.24 -16.08
CA LEU A 100 4.61 8.91 -15.61
C LEU A 100 6.05 8.50 -15.92
N GLN A 101 6.62 8.94 -17.07
CA GLN A 101 8.03 8.69 -17.35
C GLN A 101 8.95 9.37 -16.34
N MET A 102 8.64 10.62 -15.93
CA MET A 102 9.41 11.31 -14.88
C MET A 102 9.42 10.53 -13.56
N LEU A 103 8.27 9.92 -13.19
CA LEU A 103 8.17 9.07 -12.01
C LEU A 103 8.90 7.73 -12.19
N ALA A 104 8.79 7.12 -13.36
CA ALA A 104 9.50 5.88 -13.69
C ALA A 104 11.03 6.05 -13.61
N ASP A 105 11.57 7.16 -14.14
CA ASP A 105 12.99 7.49 -14.05
C ASP A 105 13.45 7.63 -12.59
N HIS A 106 12.64 8.27 -11.76
CA HIS A 106 12.85 8.35 -10.31
C HIS A 106 12.92 6.97 -9.65
N CYS A 107 11.99 6.09 -10.01
CA CYS A 107 11.96 4.72 -9.50
C CYS A 107 13.16 3.89 -9.99
N HIS A 108 13.53 4.02 -11.27
CA HIS A 108 14.70 3.33 -11.83
C HIS A 108 16.01 3.81 -11.20
N ALA A 109 16.04 5.02 -10.67
CA ALA A 109 17.16 5.52 -9.86
C ALA A 109 17.20 4.94 -8.43
N GLY A 110 16.24 4.08 -8.06
CA GLY A 110 16.19 3.36 -6.78
C GLY A 110 15.36 4.03 -5.67
N TRP A 111 14.52 5.01 -6.01
CA TRP A 111 13.76 5.79 -5.03
C TRP A 111 12.31 5.31 -4.82
N GLY A 112 11.96 4.13 -5.29
CA GLY A 112 10.66 3.51 -5.10
C GLY A 112 10.23 2.63 -6.27
N GLU A 113 8.96 2.27 -6.27
CA GLU A 113 8.33 1.48 -7.34
C GLU A 113 6.93 2.03 -7.65
N VAL A 114 6.51 1.95 -8.92
CA VAL A 114 5.16 2.35 -9.34
C VAL A 114 4.24 1.14 -9.30
N GLU A 115 3.04 1.33 -8.74
CA GLU A 115 1.96 0.34 -8.70
C GLU A 115 0.63 0.97 -9.09
N ILE A 116 -0.44 0.18 -9.20
CA ILE A 116 -1.71 0.63 -9.76
C ILE A 116 -2.66 1.17 -8.69
N HIS A 117 -3.17 2.37 -8.94
CA HIS A 117 -4.28 3.00 -8.24
C HIS A 117 -5.43 3.24 -9.22
N LEU A 118 -6.68 3.17 -8.75
CA LEU A 118 -7.84 3.41 -9.62
C LEU A 118 -8.99 4.01 -8.83
N HIS A 119 -9.50 5.17 -9.30
CA HIS A 119 -10.81 5.70 -8.92
C HIS A 119 -11.79 5.42 -10.04
N HIS A 120 -12.84 4.66 -9.75
CA HIS A 120 -13.88 4.37 -10.73
C HIS A 120 -15.26 4.32 -10.06
N GLY A 121 -16.31 4.37 -10.87
CA GLY A 121 -17.67 4.36 -10.32
C GLY A 121 -18.00 5.59 -9.47
N VAL A 122 -17.36 6.74 -9.70
CA VAL A 122 -17.50 7.96 -8.91
C VAL A 122 -18.84 8.67 -9.17
N THR A 123 -19.19 8.86 -10.44
CA THR A 123 -20.42 9.53 -10.87
C THR A 123 -21.59 8.57 -11.05
N GLN A 124 -21.29 7.39 -11.56
CA GLN A 124 -22.21 6.27 -11.73
C GLN A 124 -21.47 4.96 -11.50
N PRO A 125 -22.15 3.86 -11.14
CA PRO A 125 -21.51 2.55 -11.01
C PRO A 125 -20.74 2.18 -12.27
N ASP A 126 -19.51 1.67 -12.11
CA ASP A 126 -18.70 1.18 -13.22
C ASP A 126 -19.15 -0.21 -13.67
N THR A 127 -18.62 -0.69 -14.79
CA THR A 127 -18.88 -2.02 -15.33
C THR A 127 -17.64 -2.91 -15.26
N ALA A 128 -17.85 -4.22 -15.16
CA ALA A 128 -16.77 -5.20 -15.13
C ALA A 128 -15.88 -5.12 -16.39
N GLU A 129 -16.50 -4.86 -17.55
CA GLU A 129 -15.80 -4.70 -18.82
C GLU A 129 -14.87 -3.48 -18.81
N ASN A 130 -15.39 -2.31 -18.39
CA ASN A 130 -14.58 -1.08 -18.33
C ASN A 130 -13.46 -1.22 -17.31
N THR A 131 -13.74 -1.72 -16.10
CA THR A 131 -12.70 -1.95 -15.06
C THR A 131 -11.60 -2.85 -15.57
N ARG A 132 -11.94 -3.98 -16.23
CA ARG A 132 -10.97 -4.90 -16.83
C ARG A 132 -10.12 -4.22 -17.89
N ARG A 133 -10.76 -3.48 -18.79
CA ARG A 133 -10.06 -2.75 -19.87
C ARG A 133 -9.06 -1.76 -19.31
N VAL A 134 -9.50 -0.88 -18.41
CA VAL A 134 -8.64 0.15 -17.78
C VAL A 134 -7.44 -0.46 -17.07
N LEU A 135 -7.67 -1.48 -16.24
CA LEU A 135 -6.58 -2.16 -15.52
C LEU A 135 -5.60 -2.84 -16.46
N THR A 136 -6.08 -3.50 -17.53
CA THR A 136 -5.22 -4.19 -18.49
C THR A 136 -4.38 -3.19 -19.29
N GLU A 137 -5.00 -2.14 -19.83
CA GLU A 137 -4.33 -1.10 -20.60
C GLU A 137 -3.26 -0.39 -19.76
N PHE A 138 -3.61 0.03 -18.55
CA PHE A 138 -2.66 0.75 -17.70
C PHE A 138 -1.53 -0.16 -17.19
N ARG A 139 -1.82 -1.40 -16.79
CA ARG A 139 -0.81 -2.42 -16.47
C ARG A 139 0.21 -2.59 -17.59
N ASP A 140 -0.28 -2.73 -18.82
CA ASP A 140 0.58 -2.97 -19.98
C ASP A 140 1.42 -1.73 -20.32
N GLN A 141 0.86 -0.52 -20.18
CA GLN A 141 1.63 0.73 -20.30
C GLN A 141 2.75 0.81 -19.25
N LEU A 142 2.44 0.56 -17.99
CA LEU A 142 3.43 0.56 -16.93
C LEU A 142 4.55 -0.45 -17.19
N ALA A 143 4.20 -1.68 -17.54
CA ALA A 143 5.17 -2.76 -17.71
C ALA A 143 6.02 -2.61 -18.95
N PHE A 144 5.40 -2.38 -20.11
CA PHE A 144 6.11 -2.48 -21.39
C PHE A 144 6.64 -1.14 -21.91
N ARG A 145 6.01 -0.02 -21.55
CA ARG A 145 6.46 1.30 -21.96
C ARG A 145 7.40 1.91 -20.94
N HIS A 146 7.00 1.92 -19.66
CA HIS A 146 7.75 2.54 -18.58
C HIS A 146 8.66 1.58 -17.83
N ARG A 147 8.64 0.27 -18.14
CA ARG A 147 9.42 -0.77 -17.49
C ARG A 147 9.24 -0.82 -15.97
N CYS A 148 8.06 -0.42 -15.50
CA CYS A 148 7.60 -0.55 -14.13
C CYS A 148 6.92 -1.90 -13.89
N LEU A 149 6.40 -2.11 -12.67
CA LEU A 149 5.73 -3.33 -12.23
C LEU A 149 6.66 -4.56 -12.12
N ALA A 150 6.05 -5.72 -11.99
CA ALA A 150 6.76 -6.97 -11.77
C ALA A 150 6.37 -8.08 -12.76
N MET A 151 7.25 -9.08 -12.89
CA MET A 151 7.01 -10.33 -13.59
C MET A 151 7.57 -11.50 -12.79
N GLU A 152 7.01 -12.69 -12.98
CA GLU A 152 7.66 -13.93 -12.57
C GLU A 152 8.75 -14.29 -13.60
N GLU A 153 9.81 -14.95 -13.14
CA GLU A 153 10.90 -15.37 -14.02
C GLU A 153 10.37 -16.33 -15.09
N GLY A 154 10.72 -16.07 -16.34
CA GLY A 154 10.25 -16.86 -17.49
C GLY A 154 8.79 -16.57 -17.92
N SER A 155 8.11 -15.61 -17.30
CA SER A 155 6.77 -15.15 -17.69
C SER A 155 6.85 -13.84 -18.46
N ASP A 156 5.92 -13.64 -19.40
CA ASP A 156 5.70 -12.37 -20.09
C ASP A 156 4.46 -11.60 -19.55
N ARG A 157 3.87 -12.12 -18.48
CA ARG A 157 2.69 -11.54 -17.85
C ARG A 157 3.08 -10.58 -16.73
N PRO A 158 2.74 -9.28 -16.84
CA PRO A 158 2.97 -8.34 -15.77
C PRO A 158 2.07 -8.58 -14.56
N HIS A 159 2.62 -8.35 -13.39
CA HIS A 159 1.96 -8.43 -12.11
C HIS A 159 2.09 -7.10 -11.36
N TYR A 160 1.10 -6.75 -10.52
CA TYR A 160 1.04 -5.49 -9.83
C TYR A 160 0.37 -5.59 -8.44
N ALA A 161 0.67 -4.63 -7.56
CA ALA A 161 -0.13 -4.34 -6.38
C ALA A 161 -1.24 -3.33 -6.73
N PHE A 162 -2.29 -3.32 -5.93
CA PHE A 162 -3.45 -2.47 -6.15
C PHE A 162 -3.86 -1.70 -4.90
N VAL A 163 -4.30 -0.46 -5.11
CA VAL A 163 -5.04 0.35 -4.15
C VAL A 163 -6.30 0.87 -4.81
N HIS A 164 -7.47 0.53 -4.25
CA HIS A 164 -8.74 1.07 -4.70
C HIS A 164 -8.91 2.50 -4.22
N GLY A 165 -9.13 3.42 -5.13
CA GLY A 165 -9.53 4.77 -4.82
C GLY A 165 -10.84 4.82 -4.03
N ASN A 166 -11.00 5.80 -3.14
CA ASN A 166 -12.19 5.92 -2.30
C ASN A 166 -12.50 4.70 -1.40
N PHE A 167 -11.57 3.76 -1.24
CA PHE A 167 -11.68 2.56 -0.40
C PHE A 167 -12.83 1.59 -0.72
N ALA A 168 -13.56 1.78 -1.82
CA ALA A 168 -14.79 1.02 -2.12
C ALA A 168 -14.55 -0.35 -2.78
N LEU A 169 -13.41 -0.99 -2.48
CA LEU A 169 -12.96 -2.26 -3.05
C LEU A 169 -14.11 -3.28 -3.23
N ALA A 170 -14.18 -3.85 -4.42
CA ALA A 170 -15.15 -4.88 -4.82
C ALA A 170 -16.59 -4.54 -4.42
N ASN A 171 -17.03 -3.35 -4.82
CA ASN A 171 -18.39 -2.85 -4.58
C ASN A 171 -18.84 -2.84 -3.11
N SER A 172 -17.90 -2.76 -2.17
CA SER A 172 -18.22 -2.75 -0.73
C SER A 172 -19.09 -1.57 -0.31
N ALA A 173 -19.13 -0.50 -1.10
CA ALA A 173 -20.00 0.68 -0.88
C ALA A 173 -21.36 0.60 -1.61
N ARG A 174 -21.74 -0.58 -2.12
CA ARG A 174 -23.05 -0.88 -2.71
C ARG A 174 -23.43 0.07 -3.86
N GLY A 175 -22.71 -0.02 -4.96
CA GLY A 175 -22.92 0.75 -6.18
C GLY A 175 -22.36 2.17 -6.16
N ARG A 176 -21.74 2.60 -5.05
CA ARG A 176 -21.06 3.89 -4.97
C ARG A 176 -19.56 3.71 -4.98
N LEU A 177 -18.86 4.54 -5.78
CA LEU A 177 -17.39 4.60 -5.83
C LEU A 177 -16.72 3.28 -6.28
N CYS A 178 -17.45 2.44 -6.97
CA CYS A 178 -17.03 1.21 -7.64
C CYS A 178 -18.20 0.71 -8.52
N GLY A 179 -19.06 -0.19 -8.02
CA GLY A 179 -20.22 -0.74 -8.75
C GLY A 179 -19.96 -2.13 -9.33
N VAL A 180 -18.75 -2.68 -9.18
CA VAL A 180 -18.33 -3.95 -9.80
C VAL A 180 -18.15 -5.02 -8.72
N ASP A 181 -19.12 -5.93 -8.58
CA ASP A 181 -19.07 -7.02 -7.60
C ASP A 181 -17.87 -7.94 -7.85
N SER A 182 -17.57 -8.24 -9.12
CA SER A 182 -16.49 -9.11 -9.56
C SER A 182 -15.13 -8.45 -9.65
N GLU A 183 -14.93 -7.25 -9.08
CA GLU A 183 -13.64 -6.54 -9.17
C GLU A 183 -12.47 -7.38 -8.66
N MET A 184 -12.63 -8.12 -7.55
CA MET A 184 -11.54 -8.98 -7.04
C MET A 184 -11.15 -10.09 -8.02
N LYS A 185 -12.12 -10.65 -8.76
CA LYS A 185 -11.84 -11.61 -9.83
C LYS A 185 -11.09 -10.95 -10.98
N ILE A 186 -11.51 -9.74 -11.38
CA ILE A 186 -10.84 -8.97 -12.44
C ILE A 186 -9.39 -8.67 -12.02
N LEU A 187 -9.15 -8.24 -10.79
CA LEU A 187 -7.80 -8.02 -10.26
C LEU A 187 -6.94 -9.29 -10.36
N ALA A 188 -7.47 -10.45 -9.93
CA ALA A 188 -6.77 -11.73 -10.03
C ALA A 188 -6.43 -12.07 -11.50
N GLU A 189 -7.40 -11.95 -12.39
CA GLU A 189 -7.26 -12.28 -13.81
C GLU A 189 -6.35 -11.31 -14.57
N THR A 190 -6.21 -10.08 -14.11
CA THR A 190 -5.31 -9.08 -14.70
C THR A 190 -3.90 -9.08 -14.10
N GLY A 191 -3.64 -9.92 -13.09
CA GLY A 191 -2.30 -10.16 -12.53
C GLY A 191 -2.01 -9.43 -11.22
N CYS A 192 -3.04 -8.94 -10.52
CA CYS A 192 -2.85 -8.34 -9.21
C CYS A 192 -2.38 -9.40 -8.19
N TYR A 193 -1.23 -9.18 -7.56
CA TYR A 193 -0.70 -10.09 -6.54
C TYR A 193 -1.14 -9.71 -5.12
N ALA A 194 -1.40 -8.43 -4.85
CA ALA A 194 -1.84 -7.99 -3.53
C ALA A 194 -2.64 -6.69 -3.59
N ASP A 195 -3.63 -6.58 -2.73
CA ASP A 195 -4.40 -5.35 -2.46
C ASP A 195 -3.89 -4.68 -1.19
N PHE A 196 -3.59 -3.39 -1.29
CA PHE A 196 -3.08 -2.53 -0.22
C PHE A 196 -4.10 -1.47 0.22
N THR A 197 -5.37 -1.59 -0.17
CA THR A 197 -6.41 -0.59 0.11
C THR A 197 -6.67 -0.39 1.60
N LEU A 198 -6.69 -1.47 2.39
CA LEU A 198 -7.08 -1.42 3.81
C LEU A 198 -5.88 -1.12 4.73
N PRO A 199 -6.09 -0.45 5.87
CA PRO A 199 -7.36 -0.14 6.51
C PRO A 199 -7.99 1.16 6.00
N THR A 200 -9.29 1.29 6.24
CA THR A 200 -10.02 2.55 6.08
C THR A 200 -10.65 2.98 7.41
N ALA A 201 -11.35 4.10 7.43
CA ALA A 201 -12.07 4.54 8.62
C ALA A 201 -13.09 3.48 9.07
N LEU A 202 -13.23 3.29 10.38
CA LEU A 202 -14.06 2.23 10.98
C LEU A 202 -15.54 2.25 10.52
N GLN A 203 -16.07 3.44 10.20
CA GLN A 203 -17.42 3.62 9.70
C GLN A 203 -17.55 3.43 8.19
N HIS A 204 -16.46 3.34 7.46
CA HIS A 204 -16.50 3.16 6.01
C HIS A 204 -17.03 1.76 5.66
N PRO A 205 -17.89 1.62 4.64
CA PRO A 205 -18.48 0.33 4.27
C PRO A 205 -17.45 -0.74 3.89
N ALA A 206 -16.30 -0.33 3.34
CA ALA A 206 -15.22 -1.26 2.97
C ALA A 206 -14.49 -1.86 4.18
N GLN A 207 -14.51 -1.18 5.34
CA GLN A 207 -13.82 -1.69 6.52
C GLN A 207 -14.45 -2.98 7.03
N THR A 208 -13.64 -4.03 7.07
CA THR A 208 -14.05 -5.36 7.53
C THR A 208 -13.85 -5.54 9.04
N ALA A 209 -14.43 -6.60 9.60
CA ALA A 209 -14.16 -7.03 10.98
C ALA A 209 -12.78 -7.69 11.11
N LYS A 210 -12.23 -8.22 10.01
CA LYS A 210 -10.87 -8.75 9.94
C LYS A 210 -9.91 -7.59 9.80
N MET A 211 -9.11 -7.34 10.84
CA MET A 211 -8.19 -6.20 10.94
C MET A 211 -6.81 -6.66 11.36
N ASN A 212 -5.79 -5.86 11.01
CA ASN A 212 -4.39 -6.13 11.38
C ASN A 212 -3.95 -7.53 10.94
N SER A 213 -4.18 -7.86 9.67
CA SER A 213 -3.99 -9.22 9.16
C SER A 213 -3.47 -9.22 7.73
N LEU A 214 -2.74 -10.28 7.41
CA LEU A 214 -2.35 -10.68 6.06
C LEU A 214 -3.18 -11.92 5.73
N TYR A 215 -3.97 -11.89 4.65
CA TYR A 215 -4.92 -12.98 4.39
C TYR A 215 -5.30 -13.10 2.92
N GLU A 216 -5.85 -14.24 2.57
CA GLU A 216 -6.54 -14.50 1.30
C GLU A 216 -8.06 -14.53 1.50
N CYS A 217 -8.83 -14.11 0.49
CA CYS A 217 -10.29 -14.07 0.58
C CYS A 217 -10.86 -15.48 0.74
N ALA A 218 -11.82 -15.66 1.66
CA ALA A 218 -12.52 -16.93 1.84
C ALA A 218 -13.76 -17.06 0.94
N LEU A 219 -14.34 -15.94 0.54
CA LEU A 219 -15.50 -15.92 -0.34
C LEU A 219 -15.08 -16.03 -1.82
N PRO A 220 -15.97 -16.45 -2.72
CA PRO A 220 -15.74 -16.36 -4.16
C PRO A 220 -15.42 -14.94 -4.60
N LEU A 221 -14.43 -14.78 -5.48
CA LEU A 221 -13.96 -13.46 -5.90
C LEU A 221 -14.95 -12.71 -6.82
N GLU A 222 -15.97 -13.41 -7.31
CA GLU A 222 -17.07 -12.86 -8.11
C GLU A 222 -18.09 -12.08 -7.29
N GLN A 223 -18.12 -12.30 -5.97
CA GLN A 223 -19.08 -11.67 -5.08
C GLN A 223 -18.62 -10.28 -4.64
N ALA A 224 -19.57 -9.43 -4.31
CA ALA A 224 -19.28 -8.14 -3.71
C ALA A 224 -18.52 -8.29 -2.38
N ALA A 225 -17.47 -7.50 -2.23
CA ALA A 225 -16.65 -7.41 -1.01
C ALA A 225 -16.17 -8.79 -0.47
N PRO A 226 -15.52 -9.65 -1.27
CA PRO A 226 -15.08 -10.96 -0.82
C PRO A 226 -13.98 -10.88 0.24
N HIS A 227 -13.30 -9.75 0.33
CA HIS A 227 -12.28 -9.42 1.35
C HIS A 227 -12.84 -9.28 2.77
N ARG A 228 -14.17 -9.26 2.96
CA ARG A 228 -14.79 -9.20 4.31
C ARG A 228 -14.53 -10.44 5.14
N LYS A 229 -14.23 -11.57 4.50
CA LYS A 229 -13.85 -12.83 5.16
C LYS A 229 -12.59 -13.36 4.52
N GLY A 230 -11.72 -13.97 5.31
CA GLY A 230 -10.48 -14.48 4.78
C GLY A 230 -9.79 -15.45 5.73
N SER A 231 -8.86 -16.21 5.17
CA SER A 231 -7.98 -17.11 5.89
C SER A 231 -6.64 -16.46 6.08
N ASP A 232 -6.15 -16.32 7.32
CA ASP A 232 -4.85 -15.73 7.60
C ASP A 232 -3.75 -16.53 6.92
N LEU A 233 -2.75 -15.83 6.40
CA LEU A 233 -1.55 -16.44 5.86
C LEU A 233 -0.74 -17.10 6.98
N ALA A 234 -0.20 -18.28 6.72
CA ALA A 234 0.54 -19.07 7.70
C ALA A 234 1.80 -19.70 7.07
N ALA A 235 2.86 -19.80 7.86
CA ALA A 235 4.07 -20.50 7.47
C ALA A 235 3.77 -22.00 7.20
N GLY A 236 4.34 -22.53 6.16
CA GLY A 236 4.08 -23.90 5.69
C GLY A 236 2.80 -24.03 4.86
N ARG A 237 2.07 -22.94 4.60
CA ARG A 237 0.87 -22.94 3.76
C ARG A 237 0.97 -21.91 2.64
N ARG A 238 1.18 -22.39 1.42
CA ARG A 238 1.23 -21.54 0.22
C ARG A 238 -0.16 -20.93 -0.05
N PRO A 239 -0.25 -19.60 -0.28
CA PRO A 239 -1.52 -18.97 -0.67
C PRO A 239 -2.04 -19.51 -2.01
N GLU A 240 -3.35 -19.69 -2.09
CA GLU A 240 -4.03 -20.20 -3.29
C GLU A 240 -4.81 -19.11 -4.03
N LYS A 241 -5.27 -18.07 -3.30
CA LYS A 241 -6.11 -17.02 -3.86
C LYS A 241 -5.39 -15.67 -3.87
N PHE A 242 -5.31 -15.09 -5.05
CA PHE A 242 -4.82 -13.74 -5.28
C PHE A 242 -5.97 -12.82 -5.73
N PRO A 243 -5.87 -11.49 -5.49
CA PRO A 243 -4.82 -10.82 -4.73
C PRO A 243 -4.85 -11.15 -3.23
N LEU A 244 -3.67 -11.15 -2.61
CA LEU A 244 -3.56 -11.18 -1.16
C LEU A 244 -4.05 -9.85 -0.58
N ILE A 245 -4.63 -9.87 0.62
CA ILE A 245 -5.00 -8.65 1.33
C ILE A 245 -3.92 -8.29 2.35
N VAL A 246 -3.24 -7.17 2.10
CA VAL A 246 -2.17 -6.64 2.96
C VAL A 246 -2.67 -5.42 3.72
N GLN A 247 -3.05 -5.62 4.97
CA GLN A 247 -3.58 -4.51 5.78
C GLN A 247 -2.48 -3.74 6.50
N GLY A 248 -2.69 -2.45 6.66
CA GLY A 248 -1.92 -1.62 7.59
C GLY A 248 -2.52 -1.65 9.01
N PRO A 249 -1.76 -1.13 10.02
CA PRO A 249 -2.21 -1.05 11.40
C PRO A 249 -3.50 -0.24 11.59
N LEU A 250 -4.44 -0.80 12.34
CA LEU A 250 -5.69 -0.15 12.76
C LEU A 250 -5.94 -0.44 14.25
N LEU A 251 -5.74 0.56 15.10
CA LEU A 251 -5.71 0.40 16.55
C LEU A 251 -6.38 1.55 17.29
N ALA A 252 -6.77 1.32 18.55
CA ALA A 252 -7.10 2.39 19.46
C ALA A 252 -5.82 3.16 19.87
N ASP A 253 -5.85 4.47 19.76
CA ASP A 253 -4.81 5.36 20.26
C ASP A 253 -5.35 6.30 21.34
N TRP A 254 -5.40 5.82 22.56
CA TRP A 254 -5.92 6.61 23.70
C TRP A 254 -5.09 7.86 23.98
N LYS A 255 -3.76 7.79 23.82
CA LYS A 255 -2.88 8.96 24.01
C LYS A 255 -3.04 9.99 22.90
N GLY A 256 -3.25 9.55 21.66
CA GLY A 256 -3.62 10.43 20.54
C GLY A 256 -4.98 11.08 20.77
N GLY A 257 -5.96 10.32 21.24
CA GLY A 257 -7.30 10.81 21.57
C GLY A 257 -7.35 11.89 22.65
N LEU A 258 -6.39 11.89 23.60
CA LEU A 258 -6.24 12.97 24.58
C LEU A 258 -5.78 14.30 23.95
N ARG A 259 -5.05 14.24 22.82
CA ARG A 259 -4.60 15.43 22.09
C ARG A 259 -5.68 15.95 21.15
N SER A 260 -6.38 15.04 20.47
CA SER A 260 -7.48 15.35 19.55
C SER A 260 -8.40 14.13 19.43
N PRO A 261 -9.74 14.31 19.51
CA PRO A 261 -10.69 13.21 19.32
C PRO A 261 -10.55 12.47 17.98
N GLY A 262 -10.07 13.13 16.93
CA GLY A 262 -9.78 12.53 15.61
C GLY A 262 -8.62 11.54 15.63
N LEU A 263 -7.71 11.65 16.59
CA LEU A 263 -6.55 10.77 16.78
C LEU A 263 -6.81 9.58 17.70
N LEU A 264 -8.05 9.35 18.13
CA LEU A 264 -8.40 8.19 18.98
C LEU A 264 -8.17 6.85 18.28
N VAL A 265 -8.10 6.84 16.97
CA VAL A 265 -7.86 5.66 16.14
C VAL A 265 -6.59 5.87 15.32
N GLU A 266 -5.61 5.01 15.52
CA GLU A 266 -4.47 4.88 14.61
C GLU A 266 -4.90 4.12 13.35
N THR A 267 -4.85 4.77 12.20
CA THR A 267 -5.28 4.23 10.90
C THR A 267 -4.14 4.01 9.93
N SER A 268 -2.90 4.15 10.37
CA SER A 268 -1.68 4.16 9.53
C SER A 268 -1.61 5.28 8.48
N ALA A 269 -2.56 6.21 8.46
CA ALA A 269 -2.50 7.39 7.58
C ALA A 269 -1.42 8.36 8.07
N ILE A 270 -0.52 8.75 7.16
CA ILE A 270 0.53 9.73 7.41
C ILE A 270 0.08 11.05 6.84
N THR A 271 -0.11 12.02 7.74
CA THR A 271 -0.62 13.36 7.39
C THR A 271 0.12 14.41 8.19
N ARG A 272 0.06 15.67 7.72
CA ARG A 272 0.67 16.80 8.43
C ARG A 272 0.26 16.90 9.92
N PRO A 273 -1.03 16.76 10.30
CA PRO A 273 -1.42 16.77 11.71
C PRO A 273 -1.05 15.49 12.46
N ASN A 274 -0.72 14.40 11.77
CA ASN A 274 -0.36 13.11 12.36
C ASN A 274 0.81 12.46 11.60
N PRO A 275 2.02 13.05 11.66
CA PRO A 275 3.20 12.54 10.96
C PRO A 275 3.71 11.24 11.60
N MET A 276 4.66 10.58 10.94
CA MET A 276 5.38 9.44 11.52
C MET A 276 6.07 9.82 12.83
N SER A 277 6.10 8.89 13.78
CA SER A 277 6.81 9.08 15.05
C SER A 277 7.11 7.74 15.73
N LEU A 278 8.10 7.69 16.63
CA LEU A 278 8.40 6.49 17.42
C LEU A 278 7.21 6.04 18.30
N ARG A 279 6.37 6.99 18.73
CA ARG A 279 5.12 6.66 19.43
C ARG A 279 4.16 5.89 18.54
N ARG A 280 3.98 6.31 17.29
CA ARG A 280 3.14 5.61 16.32
C ARG A 280 3.75 4.28 15.91
N LEU A 281 5.08 4.21 15.74
CA LEU A 281 5.79 2.95 15.50
C LEU A 281 5.50 1.93 16.60
N ALA A 282 5.51 2.35 17.86
CA ALA A 282 5.17 1.47 18.97
C ALA A 282 3.74 0.94 18.91
N LEU A 283 2.78 1.74 18.42
CA LEU A 283 1.41 1.29 18.13
C LEU A 283 1.37 0.33 16.95
N TRP A 284 2.08 0.63 15.86
CA TRP A 284 2.11 -0.24 14.68
C TRP A 284 2.67 -1.63 15.03
N LYS A 285 3.72 -1.70 15.86
CA LYS A 285 4.24 -2.97 16.36
C LYS A 285 3.20 -3.74 17.20
N GLN A 286 2.35 -3.04 17.96
CA GLN A 286 1.27 -3.68 18.72
C GLN A 286 0.18 -4.30 17.83
N ALA A 287 0.05 -3.88 16.58
CA ALA A 287 -0.85 -4.52 15.62
C ALA A 287 -0.44 -5.96 15.33
N ARG A 288 0.86 -6.29 15.43
CA ARG A 288 1.42 -7.63 15.23
C ARG A 288 1.01 -8.25 13.90
N ILE A 289 1.02 -7.46 12.85
CA ILE A 289 0.73 -7.94 11.50
C ILE A 289 1.90 -8.80 11.07
N SER A 290 1.67 -10.11 10.97
CA SER A 290 2.67 -11.10 10.59
C SER A 290 2.00 -12.29 9.92
N VAL A 291 2.78 -13.09 9.19
CA VAL A 291 2.36 -14.44 8.76
C VAL A 291 2.29 -15.33 10.01
N GLN A 292 1.22 -16.10 10.19
CA GLN A 292 1.08 -17.01 11.34
C GLN A 292 2.26 -17.99 11.37
N GLY A 293 2.88 -18.14 12.53
CA GLY A 293 4.11 -18.93 12.67
C GLY A 293 5.42 -18.15 12.48
N ARG A 294 5.35 -16.87 12.04
CA ARG A 294 6.51 -15.96 11.88
C ARG A 294 6.28 -14.64 12.62
N PRO A 295 6.11 -14.67 13.96
CA PRO A 295 5.82 -13.47 14.74
C PRO A 295 7.01 -12.49 14.84
N ASP A 296 8.20 -12.92 14.47
CA ASP A 296 9.44 -12.16 14.41
C ASP A 296 9.52 -11.23 13.16
N TRP A 297 8.72 -11.45 12.12
CA TRP A 297 8.61 -10.60 10.95
C TRP A 297 7.33 -9.77 11.02
N LEU A 298 7.45 -8.47 11.35
CA LEU A 298 6.32 -7.57 11.48
C LEU A 298 6.18 -6.70 10.22
N PHE A 299 5.03 -6.78 9.59
CA PHE A 299 4.71 -6.03 8.38
C PHE A 299 3.95 -4.76 8.74
N ILE A 300 4.55 -3.62 8.44
CA ILE A 300 4.01 -2.29 8.77
C ILE A 300 3.76 -1.54 7.47
N LYS A 301 2.51 -1.55 6.99
CA LYS A 301 2.08 -0.76 5.85
C LYS A 301 1.44 0.52 6.34
N VAL A 302 2.02 1.66 5.99
CA VAL A 302 1.45 3.00 6.19
C VAL A 302 1.08 3.61 4.85
N HIS A 303 0.26 4.67 4.84
CA HIS A 303 -0.15 5.31 3.59
C HIS A 303 -0.18 6.84 3.71
N SER A 304 -0.05 7.51 2.59
CA SER A 304 -0.07 8.97 2.46
C SER A 304 -0.60 9.39 1.09
N HIS A 305 -0.69 10.70 0.87
CA HIS A 305 -0.91 11.35 -0.43
C HIS A 305 0.27 12.29 -0.70
N GLY A 306 1.37 11.71 -1.23
CA GLY A 306 2.65 12.44 -1.38
C GLY A 306 2.60 13.64 -2.31
N MET A 307 1.70 13.63 -3.29
CA MET A 307 1.52 14.76 -4.22
C MET A 307 0.60 15.87 -3.69
N ASP A 308 -0.03 15.71 -2.52
CA ASP A 308 -0.73 16.79 -1.83
C ASP A 308 0.30 17.71 -1.13
N PRO A 309 0.49 18.96 -1.58
CA PRO A 309 1.48 19.87 -1.01
C PRO A 309 1.27 20.15 0.49
N THR A 310 0.04 19.96 0.98
CA THR A 310 -0.28 20.15 2.40
C THR A 310 0.31 19.06 3.29
N GLN A 311 0.72 17.91 2.71
CA GLN A 311 1.31 16.78 3.41
C GLN A 311 2.85 16.74 3.35
N ASN A 312 3.49 17.66 2.61
CA ASN A 312 4.93 17.62 2.32
C ASN A 312 5.81 17.47 3.58
N ASP A 313 5.49 18.15 4.68
CA ASP A 313 6.28 18.01 5.92
C ASP A 313 6.23 16.59 6.49
N ALA A 314 5.09 15.92 6.37
CA ALA A 314 4.89 14.56 6.91
C ALA A 314 5.54 13.45 6.08
N VAL A 315 5.83 13.69 4.80
CA VAL A 315 6.29 12.65 3.85
C VAL A 315 7.69 12.89 3.29
N ILE A 316 8.23 14.11 3.39
CA ILE A 316 9.53 14.48 2.84
C ILE A 316 10.23 15.57 3.67
N GLY A 317 9.49 16.33 4.49
CA GLY A 317 9.99 17.49 5.24
C GLY A 317 10.71 17.13 6.53
N GLU A 318 10.81 18.10 7.43
CA GLU A 318 11.58 17.97 8.67
C GLU A 318 11.01 16.93 9.62
N SER A 319 9.68 16.87 9.76
CA SER A 319 9.02 15.86 10.60
C SER A 319 9.38 14.45 10.17
N PHE A 320 9.41 14.20 8.85
CA PHE A 320 9.77 12.90 8.29
C PHE A 320 11.25 12.58 8.48
N ARG A 321 12.15 13.52 8.16
CA ARG A 321 13.60 13.35 8.34
C ARG A 321 13.97 13.06 9.80
N SER A 322 13.41 13.85 10.73
CA SER A 322 13.61 13.62 12.17
C SER A 322 13.10 12.26 12.64
N PHE A 323 12.00 11.77 12.05
CA PHE A 323 11.53 10.42 12.32
C PHE A 323 12.52 9.35 11.81
N LEU A 324 13.01 9.45 10.56
CA LEU A 324 13.97 8.50 10.00
C LEU A 324 15.27 8.45 10.83
N GLU A 325 15.78 9.60 11.22
CA GLU A 325 16.96 9.69 12.09
C GLU A 325 16.78 8.88 13.37
N LYS A 326 15.69 9.15 14.11
CA LYS A 326 15.38 8.45 15.37
C LYS A 326 15.05 6.97 15.17
N LEU A 327 14.45 6.63 14.04
CA LEU A 327 14.13 5.25 13.70
C LEU A 327 15.41 4.44 13.51
N VAL A 328 16.30 4.90 12.65
CA VAL A 328 17.52 4.17 12.29
C VAL A 328 18.52 4.18 13.45
N SER A 329 18.81 5.35 14.05
CA SER A 329 19.83 5.45 15.10
C SER A 329 19.48 4.66 16.38
N GLY A 330 18.19 4.56 16.71
CA GLY A 330 17.74 3.84 17.91
C GLY A 330 17.31 2.39 17.66
N ALA A 331 17.45 1.84 16.46
CA ALA A 331 16.94 0.51 16.12
C ALA A 331 17.60 -0.61 16.96
N ALA A 332 18.92 -0.57 17.12
CA ALA A 332 19.67 -1.56 17.90
C ALA A 332 19.24 -1.59 19.39
N GLU A 333 19.08 -0.42 20.01
CA GLU A 333 18.61 -0.33 21.41
C GLU A 333 17.21 -0.92 21.58
N ARG A 334 16.35 -0.77 20.56
CA ARG A 334 14.99 -1.32 20.55
C ARG A 334 14.95 -2.80 20.14
N LYS A 335 16.09 -3.42 19.80
CA LYS A 335 16.22 -4.79 19.27
C LYS A 335 15.38 -4.96 18.00
N GLU A 336 15.48 -4.03 17.10
CA GLU A 336 14.76 -3.96 15.83
C GLU A 336 15.75 -4.04 14.66
N THR A 337 15.49 -4.92 13.71
CA THR A 337 16.14 -4.93 12.41
C THR A 337 15.19 -4.33 11.38
N LEU A 338 15.60 -3.22 10.76
CA LEU A 338 14.75 -2.44 9.87
C LEU A 338 14.91 -2.90 8.41
N HIS A 339 13.79 -2.98 7.70
CA HIS A 339 13.73 -3.24 6.26
C HIS A 339 12.75 -2.24 5.63
N PHE A 340 13.27 -1.32 4.82
CA PHE A 340 12.45 -0.43 4.02
C PHE A 340 12.10 -1.14 2.71
N VAL A 341 10.81 -1.38 2.48
CA VAL A 341 10.34 -2.24 1.40
C VAL A 341 9.24 -1.56 0.58
N THR A 342 9.19 -1.89 -0.71
CA THR A 342 8.05 -1.56 -1.57
C THR A 342 6.90 -2.56 -1.34
N ALA A 343 5.73 -2.30 -1.93
CA ALA A 343 4.59 -3.23 -1.88
C ALA A 343 4.94 -4.58 -2.50
N ARG A 344 5.69 -4.57 -3.61
CA ARG A 344 6.18 -5.78 -4.28
C ARG A 344 7.14 -6.57 -3.37
N GLU A 345 8.14 -5.91 -2.82
CA GLU A 345 9.11 -6.53 -1.92
C GLU A 345 8.42 -7.08 -0.66
N MET A 346 7.50 -6.31 -0.07
CA MET A 346 6.71 -6.77 1.09
C MET A 346 5.91 -8.04 0.74
N THR A 347 5.26 -8.07 -0.42
CA THR A 347 4.52 -9.26 -0.87
C THR A 347 5.43 -10.45 -1.10
N ASN A 348 6.59 -10.26 -1.71
CA ASN A 348 7.61 -11.32 -1.89
C ASN A 348 8.06 -11.92 -0.54
N ILE A 349 8.31 -11.08 0.44
CA ILE A 349 8.72 -11.51 1.79
C ILE A 349 7.58 -12.24 2.51
N ILE A 350 6.33 -11.77 2.33
CA ILE A 350 5.14 -12.49 2.83
C ILE A 350 5.07 -13.90 2.23
N LEU A 351 5.25 -14.04 0.91
CA LEU A 351 5.24 -15.34 0.22
C LEU A 351 6.39 -16.25 0.70
N ALA A 352 7.58 -15.70 0.88
CA ALA A 352 8.72 -16.43 1.45
C ALA A 352 8.40 -16.94 2.87
N ALA A 353 7.76 -16.12 3.71
CA ALA A 353 7.31 -16.53 5.04
C ALA A 353 6.26 -17.64 4.98
N CYS A 354 5.32 -17.58 4.03
CA CYS A 354 4.34 -18.65 3.80
C CYS A 354 5.00 -19.96 3.36
N ASP A 355 6.07 -19.89 2.57
CA ASP A 355 6.86 -21.06 2.15
C ASP A 355 7.84 -21.54 3.25
N GLY A 356 7.75 -20.98 4.47
CA GLY A 356 8.57 -21.39 5.63
C GLY A 356 10.03 -20.95 5.54
N ARG A 357 10.35 -19.91 4.73
CA ARG A 357 11.73 -19.37 4.67
C ARG A 357 12.11 -18.68 5.98
N GLU A 358 13.39 -18.72 6.30
CA GLU A 358 13.96 -18.24 7.56
C GLU A 358 15.12 -17.27 7.32
N GLY A 359 15.66 -16.70 8.41
CA GLY A 359 16.81 -15.80 8.35
C GLY A 359 16.43 -14.35 8.06
N ASN A 360 17.29 -13.62 7.33
CA ASN A 360 17.04 -12.21 7.00
C ASN A 360 15.94 -12.07 5.95
N PRO A 361 14.78 -11.45 6.27
CA PRO A 361 13.70 -11.24 5.30
C PRO A 361 14.14 -10.38 4.10
N GLY A 362 15.12 -9.50 4.26
CA GLY A 362 15.67 -8.69 3.18
C GLY A 362 16.24 -9.50 2.01
N ALA A 363 16.64 -10.76 2.24
CA ALA A 363 17.09 -11.66 1.17
C ALA A 363 15.96 -12.11 0.22
N TYR A 364 14.70 -11.88 0.58
CA TYR A 364 13.53 -12.35 -0.17
C TYR A 364 12.76 -11.25 -0.91
N ARG A 365 13.37 -10.06 -1.07
CA ARG A 365 12.74 -8.92 -1.78
C ARG A 365 12.33 -9.25 -3.22
N ASP A 366 13.04 -10.14 -3.89
CA ASP A 366 12.77 -10.61 -5.26
C ASP A 366 12.41 -12.11 -5.31
N TYR A 367 11.71 -12.61 -4.28
CA TYR A 367 11.46 -14.04 -4.09
C TYR A 367 10.67 -14.69 -5.25
N ARG A 368 9.61 -14.04 -5.70
CA ARG A 368 8.76 -14.51 -6.79
C ARG A 368 8.58 -13.46 -7.88
N PHE A 369 8.21 -12.25 -7.50
CA PHE A 369 7.92 -11.16 -8.41
C PHE A 369 9.15 -10.27 -8.53
N LYS A 370 9.81 -10.27 -9.70
CA LYS A 370 10.99 -9.46 -10.00
C LYS A 370 10.59 -8.20 -10.74
N GLN A 371 11.28 -7.10 -10.53
CA GLN A 371 11.04 -5.86 -11.29
C GLN A 371 11.21 -6.09 -12.79
N VAL A 372 10.29 -5.59 -13.60
CA VAL A 372 10.40 -5.63 -15.08
C VAL A 372 11.70 -4.98 -15.56
N ALA A 373 12.14 -3.89 -14.92
CA ALA A 373 13.39 -3.21 -15.25
C ALA A 373 14.64 -4.10 -15.11
N SER A 374 14.60 -5.10 -14.22
CA SER A 374 15.72 -6.02 -13.98
C SER A 374 15.72 -7.25 -14.90
N LEU A 375 14.66 -7.47 -15.66
CA LEU A 375 14.50 -8.64 -16.51
C LEU A 375 14.88 -8.32 -17.97
N PRO A 376 15.44 -9.29 -18.72
CA PRO A 376 15.60 -9.19 -20.16
C PRO A 376 14.23 -9.32 -20.84
N VAL A 377 13.46 -8.25 -20.81
CA VAL A 377 12.14 -8.23 -21.47
C VAL A 377 12.37 -8.05 -22.96
N ALA A 378 11.95 -9.04 -23.76
CA ALA A 378 11.88 -8.89 -25.19
C ALA A 378 11.00 -7.68 -25.53
N ALA A 379 11.53 -6.73 -26.29
CA ALA A 379 10.77 -5.56 -26.71
C ALA A 379 9.56 -6.02 -27.51
N LYS A 380 8.41 -6.19 -26.86
CA LYS A 380 7.13 -6.29 -27.58
C LYS A 380 7.00 -4.98 -28.35
N LYS A 381 6.91 -5.04 -29.69
CA LYS A 381 6.56 -3.88 -30.48
C LYS A 381 5.18 -3.43 -30.03
N TRP A 382 5.16 -2.40 -29.18
CA TRP A 382 3.92 -1.79 -28.71
C TRP A 382 3.27 -1.04 -29.87
N THR A 383 2.16 -1.54 -30.37
CA THR A 383 1.30 -0.83 -31.32
C THR A 383 0.09 -0.31 -30.57
N SER A 384 0.21 0.83 -29.90
CA SER A 384 -0.90 1.44 -29.18
C SER A 384 -1.69 2.41 -30.04
N ALA A 385 -3.01 2.25 -30.03
CA ALA A 385 -3.91 3.38 -30.22
C ALA A 385 -3.96 4.20 -28.93
N PRO A 386 -4.01 5.54 -28.96
CA PRO A 386 -4.10 6.37 -27.76
C PRO A 386 -5.42 6.09 -27.04
N VAL A 387 -5.34 5.91 -25.70
CA VAL A 387 -6.51 5.74 -24.85
C VAL A 387 -7.31 7.03 -24.83
N SER A 388 -8.47 7.04 -25.46
CA SER A 388 -9.46 8.10 -25.32
C SER A 388 -10.28 7.82 -24.05
N VAL A 389 -9.90 8.39 -22.93
CA VAL A 389 -10.74 8.43 -21.74
C VAL A 389 -11.79 9.51 -21.95
N LYS A 390 -13.01 9.09 -22.33
CA LYS A 390 -14.17 9.98 -22.23
C LYS A 390 -14.51 10.13 -20.74
N GLY A 391 -14.40 11.37 -20.27
CA GLY A 391 -14.69 11.79 -18.89
C GLY A 391 -16.15 11.63 -18.48
#